data_f55ada17455826e90c25c693ea29837b
#
_entry.id   f55ada17455826e90c25c693ea29837b
#
_cell.length_a   1.000
_cell.length_b   1.000
_cell.length_c   1.000
_cell.angle_alpha   90.00
_cell.angle_beta   90.00
_cell.angle_gamma   90.00
#
_symmetry.space_group_name_H-M   'P 1'
#
loop_
_entity.id
_entity.type
_entity.pdbx_description
1 polymer ?
#
loop_
_entity_poly.entity_id
_entity_poly.type
_entity_poly.pdbx_seq_one_letter_code
_entity_poly.pdbx_strand_id
1 'polypeptide(L)'
;MIILQSFYDFLQKTKPSSANHYESGLRAVSKDMQREKVITKPIEEMSLPELEISIFNILHNNFFINKNKRGNNMYSNSLKQYQHFLKMSEKDNDFNEIENSIRNDKNINETESLEIIKSRIGQGIFRDKLIAKYHNCIISGISDSRLLVASHVKPWSVSNNTERLDSENGLLLSSLYDKMFDLGLITFENSGKIEISSSVKKEDRKKFSLLENTYFGLKITASLKEHLEYHRDIIFIK
;
A
#
# COMPACT_ATOMS: atom_id res chain seq x y z
N MET A 1 -18.86 -9.78 19.85
CA MET A 1 -20.01 -9.54 18.91
C MET A 1 -19.73 -8.36 17.97
N ILE A 2 -19.26 -7.23 18.47
CA ILE A 2 -18.97 -6.01 17.66
C ILE A 2 -17.93 -6.25 16.55
N ILE A 3 -16.83 -6.94 16.85
CA ILE A 3 -15.74 -7.19 15.87
C ILE A 3 -16.21 -8.04 14.69
N LEU A 4 -17.04 -9.05 14.92
CA LEU A 4 -17.58 -9.87 13.84
C LEU A 4 -18.56 -9.09 12.96
N GLN A 5 -19.34 -8.16 13.51
CA GLN A 5 -20.18 -7.27 12.72
C GLN A 5 -19.33 -6.35 11.85
N SER A 6 -18.28 -5.74 12.42
CA SER A 6 -17.34 -4.90 11.66
C SER A 6 -16.62 -5.69 10.56
N PHE A 7 -16.25 -6.94 10.81
CA PHE A 7 -15.70 -7.82 9.79
C PHE A 7 -16.71 -8.15 8.68
N TYR A 8 -17.95 -8.42 9.04
CA TYR A 8 -19.01 -8.62 8.05
C TYR A 8 -19.24 -7.39 7.17
N ASP A 9 -19.29 -6.20 7.78
CA ASP A 9 -19.45 -4.93 7.06
C ASP A 9 -18.25 -4.64 6.12
N PHE A 10 -17.05 -4.98 6.53
CA PHE A 10 -15.85 -4.96 5.67
C PHE A 10 -16.01 -5.92 4.49
N LEU A 11 -16.47 -7.15 4.72
CA LEU A 11 -16.70 -8.14 3.67
C LEU A 11 -17.81 -7.69 2.70
N GLN A 12 -18.85 -7.04 3.18
CA GLN A 12 -19.92 -6.50 2.31
C GLN A 12 -19.38 -5.47 1.31
N LYS A 13 -18.37 -4.68 1.71
CA LYS A 13 -17.71 -3.70 0.83
C LYS A 13 -16.71 -4.32 -0.14
N THR A 14 -16.00 -5.37 0.28
CA THR A 14 -14.86 -5.94 -0.47
C THR A 14 -15.18 -7.23 -1.20
N LYS A 15 -16.10 -8.05 -0.68
CA LYS A 15 -16.46 -9.39 -1.15
C LYS A 15 -17.98 -9.69 -0.95
N PRO A 16 -18.88 -8.86 -1.45
CA PRO A 16 -20.32 -8.93 -1.11
C PRO A 16 -20.94 -10.31 -1.36
N SER A 17 -20.61 -10.97 -2.46
CA SER A 17 -21.13 -12.30 -2.80
C SER A 17 -20.68 -13.43 -1.87
N SER A 18 -19.62 -13.23 -1.10
CA SER A 18 -19.03 -14.24 -0.22
C SER A 18 -19.01 -13.84 1.25
N ALA A 19 -19.54 -12.69 1.60
CA ALA A 19 -19.48 -12.13 2.96
C ALA A 19 -20.03 -13.10 4.02
N ASN A 20 -21.23 -13.63 3.79
CA ASN A 20 -21.86 -14.60 4.69
C ASN A 20 -21.02 -15.88 4.86
N HIS A 21 -20.43 -16.38 3.76
CA HIS A 21 -19.62 -17.60 3.79
C HIS A 21 -18.31 -17.40 4.58
N TYR A 22 -17.64 -16.26 4.43
CA TYR A 22 -16.39 -16.01 5.13
C TYR A 22 -16.61 -15.72 6.62
N GLU A 23 -17.64 -14.98 6.96
CA GLU A 23 -18.00 -14.72 8.36
C GLU A 23 -18.43 -16.00 9.08
N SER A 24 -19.34 -16.78 8.52
CA SER A 24 -19.76 -18.06 9.08
C SER A 24 -18.64 -19.10 9.12
N GLY A 25 -17.77 -19.09 8.10
CA GLY A 25 -16.55 -19.90 8.05
C GLY A 25 -15.57 -19.59 9.17
N LEU A 26 -15.36 -18.30 9.47
CA LEU A 26 -14.52 -17.87 10.58
C LEU A 26 -15.06 -18.36 11.92
N ARG A 27 -16.36 -18.18 12.18
CA ARG A 27 -17.01 -18.70 13.41
C ARG A 27 -16.88 -20.20 13.55
N ALA A 28 -17.05 -20.94 12.45
CA ALA A 28 -16.92 -22.39 12.46
C ALA A 28 -15.48 -22.83 12.77
N VAL A 29 -14.48 -22.14 12.22
CA VAL A 29 -13.05 -22.41 12.54
C VAL A 29 -12.76 -22.10 14.00
N SER A 30 -13.20 -20.92 14.49
CA SER A 30 -13.00 -20.50 15.87
C SER A 30 -13.53 -21.56 16.86
N LYS A 31 -14.76 -22.00 16.67
CA LYS A 31 -15.40 -23.02 17.52
C LYS A 31 -14.71 -24.38 17.46
N ASP A 32 -14.38 -24.85 16.26
CA ASP A 32 -13.74 -26.16 16.09
C ASP A 32 -12.32 -26.19 16.65
N MET A 33 -11.54 -25.15 16.43
CA MET A 33 -10.15 -25.10 16.90
C MET A 33 -10.06 -24.94 18.41
N GLN A 34 -11.03 -24.31 19.05
CA GLN A 34 -11.16 -24.34 20.52
C GLN A 34 -11.50 -25.74 21.02
N ARG A 35 -12.45 -26.44 20.38
CA ARG A 35 -12.82 -27.82 20.74
C ARG A 35 -11.64 -28.79 20.59
N GLU A 36 -10.84 -28.61 19.52
CA GLU A 36 -9.63 -29.40 19.27
C GLU A 36 -8.43 -28.93 20.12
N LYS A 37 -8.61 -27.95 21.00
CA LYS A 37 -7.58 -27.37 21.89
C LYS A 37 -6.35 -26.82 21.13
N VAL A 38 -6.53 -26.41 19.88
CA VAL A 38 -5.49 -25.77 19.05
C VAL A 38 -5.33 -24.31 19.42
N ILE A 39 -6.43 -23.66 19.81
CA ILE A 39 -6.48 -22.28 20.31
C ILE A 39 -7.19 -22.22 21.66
N THR A 40 -6.79 -21.27 22.50
CA THR A 40 -7.31 -21.11 23.86
C THR A 40 -8.46 -20.14 23.97
N LYS A 41 -8.55 -19.18 23.04
CA LYS A 41 -9.62 -18.16 22.98
C LYS A 41 -10.21 -18.05 21.58
N PRO A 42 -11.40 -17.49 21.41
CA PRO A 42 -12.01 -17.29 20.10
C PRO A 42 -11.12 -16.46 19.17
N ILE A 43 -11.12 -16.82 17.87
CA ILE A 43 -10.33 -16.09 16.85
C ILE A 43 -10.69 -14.60 16.82
N GLU A 44 -11.96 -14.30 16.98
CA GLU A 44 -12.51 -12.94 17.00
C GLU A 44 -12.07 -12.07 18.18
N GLU A 45 -11.43 -12.67 19.20
CA GLU A 45 -10.88 -11.99 20.37
C GLU A 45 -9.34 -11.88 20.32
N MET A 46 -8.72 -12.37 19.23
CA MET A 46 -7.27 -12.34 19.07
C MET A 46 -6.82 -10.99 18.48
N SER A 47 -5.72 -10.47 19.01
CA SER A 47 -4.93 -9.43 18.31
C SER A 47 -4.28 -9.99 17.05
N LEU A 48 -3.82 -9.12 16.14
CA LEU A 48 -3.18 -9.57 14.90
C LEU A 48 -1.96 -10.47 15.15
N PRO A 49 -1.01 -10.17 16.06
CA PRO A 49 0.10 -11.06 16.35
C PRO A 49 -0.33 -12.44 16.88
N GLU A 50 -1.33 -12.48 17.77
CA GLU A 50 -1.88 -13.74 18.30
C GLU A 50 -2.54 -14.57 17.21
N LEU A 51 -3.28 -13.91 16.32
CA LEU A 51 -3.91 -14.56 15.16
C LEU A 51 -2.87 -15.14 14.22
N GLU A 52 -1.78 -14.44 13.92
CA GLU A 52 -0.72 -14.91 13.03
C GLU A 52 -0.05 -16.21 13.55
N ILE A 53 0.25 -16.26 14.85
CA ILE A 53 0.74 -17.46 15.52
C ILE A 53 -0.30 -18.58 15.45
N SER A 54 -1.55 -18.27 15.73
CA SER A 54 -2.65 -19.24 15.75
C SER A 54 -2.94 -19.80 14.36
N ILE A 55 -2.89 -18.99 13.32
CA ILE A 55 -3.06 -19.43 11.92
C ILE A 55 -2.04 -20.52 11.57
N PHE A 56 -0.78 -20.37 11.96
CA PHE A 56 0.22 -21.40 11.71
C PHE A 56 -0.20 -22.74 12.33
N ASN A 57 -0.61 -22.75 13.60
CA ASN A 57 -1.05 -23.96 14.30
C ASN A 57 -2.33 -24.55 13.68
N ILE A 58 -3.29 -23.70 13.32
CA ILE A 58 -4.54 -24.13 12.69
C ILE A 58 -4.28 -24.80 11.34
N LEU A 59 -3.46 -24.22 10.48
CA LEU A 59 -3.18 -24.74 9.15
C LEU A 59 -2.43 -26.07 9.16
N HIS A 60 -1.72 -26.39 10.25
CA HIS A 60 -1.02 -27.69 10.44
C HIS A 60 -1.82 -28.72 11.23
N ASN A 61 -3.04 -28.39 11.67
CA ASN A 61 -3.91 -29.31 12.38
C ASN A 61 -4.62 -30.28 11.41
N ASN A 62 -4.53 -31.58 11.64
CA ASN A 62 -5.11 -32.60 10.76
C ASN A 62 -6.63 -32.50 10.62
N PHE A 63 -7.36 -32.16 11.71
CA PHE A 63 -8.80 -31.96 11.65
C PHE A 63 -9.13 -30.78 10.74
N PHE A 64 -8.43 -29.66 10.88
CA PHE A 64 -8.61 -28.49 10.04
C PHE A 64 -8.31 -28.77 8.58
N ILE A 65 -7.18 -29.44 8.27
CA ILE A 65 -6.78 -29.80 6.90
C ILE A 65 -7.90 -30.59 6.21
N ASN A 66 -8.43 -31.61 6.87
CA ASN A 66 -9.50 -32.45 6.34
C ASN A 66 -10.81 -31.67 6.14
N LYS A 67 -11.17 -30.82 7.10
CA LYS A 67 -12.34 -29.94 7.01
C LYS A 67 -12.18 -28.90 5.88
N ASN A 68 -11.03 -28.28 5.78
CA ASN A 68 -10.74 -27.24 4.78
C ASN A 68 -10.79 -27.80 3.35
N LYS A 69 -10.25 -29.02 3.14
CA LYS A 69 -10.32 -29.74 1.86
C LYS A 69 -11.77 -30.02 1.45
N ARG A 70 -12.61 -30.50 2.36
CA ARG A 70 -14.05 -30.74 2.11
C ARG A 70 -14.81 -29.45 1.85
N GLY A 71 -14.41 -28.35 2.47
CA GLY A 71 -14.97 -27.01 2.29
C GLY A 71 -14.37 -26.21 1.13
N ASN A 72 -13.65 -26.87 0.21
CA ASN A 72 -13.02 -26.23 -0.95
C ASN A 72 -12.22 -24.97 -0.59
N ASN A 73 -11.41 -25.08 0.47
CA ASN A 73 -10.55 -24.01 1.02
C ASN A 73 -11.30 -22.78 1.58
N MET A 74 -12.60 -22.85 1.74
CA MET A 74 -13.40 -21.74 2.27
C MET A 74 -12.91 -21.31 3.67
N TYR A 75 -12.60 -22.26 4.55
CA TYR A 75 -12.17 -21.97 5.93
C TYR A 75 -10.80 -21.27 6.00
N SER A 76 -9.83 -21.70 5.21
CA SER A 76 -8.54 -21.01 5.13
C SER A 76 -8.67 -19.62 4.49
N ASN A 77 -9.57 -19.46 3.53
CA ASN A 77 -9.87 -18.16 2.95
C ASN A 77 -10.56 -17.24 3.97
N SER A 78 -11.45 -17.75 4.82
CA SER A 78 -12.06 -16.98 5.92
C SER A 78 -10.98 -16.42 6.88
N LEU A 79 -10.01 -17.23 7.27
CA LEU A 79 -8.88 -16.81 8.09
C LEU A 79 -8.06 -15.70 7.42
N LYS A 80 -7.76 -15.86 6.13
CA LYS A 80 -7.02 -14.84 5.34
C LYS A 80 -7.78 -13.52 5.25
N GLN A 81 -9.10 -13.56 5.03
CA GLN A 81 -9.93 -12.35 4.98
C GLN A 81 -9.97 -11.65 6.34
N TYR A 82 -10.07 -12.42 7.42
CA TYR A 82 -10.07 -11.86 8.77
C TYR A 82 -8.70 -11.26 9.15
N GLN A 83 -7.60 -11.92 8.82
CA GLN A 83 -6.25 -11.35 8.97
C GLN A 83 -6.10 -10.03 8.18
N HIS A 84 -6.61 -9.99 6.97
CA HIS A 84 -6.58 -8.77 6.15
C HIS A 84 -7.40 -7.64 6.79
N PHE A 85 -8.60 -7.96 7.28
CA PHE A 85 -9.45 -7.01 8.01
C PHE A 85 -8.72 -6.43 9.23
N LEU A 86 -8.09 -7.26 10.06
CA LEU A 86 -7.34 -6.77 11.23
C LEU A 86 -6.17 -5.88 10.82
N LYS A 87 -5.41 -6.24 9.77
CA LYS A 87 -4.31 -5.40 9.25
C LYS A 87 -4.80 -4.03 8.76
N MET A 88 -5.97 -3.97 8.15
CA MET A 88 -6.57 -2.70 7.74
C MET A 88 -7.05 -1.89 8.96
N SER A 89 -7.70 -2.56 9.93
CA SER A 89 -8.19 -1.91 11.16
C SER A 89 -7.05 -1.39 12.04
N GLU A 90 -5.91 -2.08 12.11
CA GLU A 90 -4.72 -1.58 12.82
C GLU A 90 -4.14 -0.34 12.14
N LYS A 91 -4.06 -0.31 10.80
CA LYS A 91 -3.64 0.90 10.08
C LYS A 91 -4.56 2.09 10.32
N ASP A 92 -5.87 1.84 10.38
CA ASP A 92 -6.84 2.90 10.68
C ASP A 92 -6.72 3.36 12.14
N ASN A 93 -6.45 2.44 13.09
CA ASN A 93 -6.21 2.77 14.49
C ASN A 93 -4.89 3.51 14.69
N ASP A 94 -3.79 3.06 14.08
CA ASP A 94 -2.50 3.78 14.09
C ASP A 94 -2.67 5.20 13.54
N PHE A 95 -3.46 5.36 12.48
CA PHE A 95 -3.76 6.66 11.91
C PHE A 95 -4.52 7.55 12.90
N ASN A 96 -5.57 7.02 13.53
CA ASN A 96 -6.36 7.75 14.53
C ASN A 96 -5.53 8.09 15.80
N GLU A 97 -4.65 7.18 16.24
CA GLU A 97 -3.75 7.43 17.36
C GLU A 97 -2.72 8.52 17.03
N ILE A 98 -2.13 8.48 15.83
CA ILE A 98 -1.22 9.52 15.35
C ILE A 98 -1.97 10.85 15.23
N GLU A 99 -3.17 10.88 14.66
CA GLU A 99 -3.99 12.08 14.56
C GLU A 99 -4.28 12.67 15.95
N ASN A 100 -4.72 11.83 16.90
CA ASN A 100 -4.99 12.25 18.26
C ASN A 100 -3.73 12.72 19.00
N SER A 101 -2.59 12.06 18.78
CA SER A 101 -1.32 12.47 19.39
C SER A 101 -0.87 13.85 18.87
N ILE A 102 -1.03 14.11 17.56
CA ILE A 102 -0.70 15.39 16.92
C ILE A 102 -1.65 16.48 17.43
N ARG A 103 -2.96 16.20 17.56
CA ARG A 103 -3.94 17.18 18.06
C ARG A 103 -3.73 17.55 19.53
N ASN A 104 -3.20 16.62 20.31
CA ASN A 104 -3.00 16.79 21.76
C ASN A 104 -1.58 17.25 22.13
N ASP A 105 -0.68 17.39 21.15
CA ASP A 105 0.67 17.89 21.41
C ASP A 105 0.64 19.39 21.70
N LYS A 106 0.94 19.75 22.93
CA LYS A 106 0.96 21.14 23.40
C LYS A 106 2.05 22.01 22.77
N ASN A 107 3.04 21.39 22.10
CA ASN A 107 4.13 22.08 21.42
C ASN A 107 3.80 22.39 19.97
N ILE A 108 2.72 21.83 19.43
CA ILE A 108 2.26 22.02 18.05
C ILE A 108 0.97 22.84 18.10
N ASN A 109 0.92 23.96 17.36
CA ASN A 109 -0.30 24.74 17.28
C ASN A 109 -1.38 24.03 16.45
N GLU A 110 -2.65 24.41 16.62
CA GLU A 110 -3.79 23.77 15.97
C GLU A 110 -3.68 23.78 14.42
N THR A 111 -3.14 24.85 13.88
CA THR A 111 -2.96 25.01 12.41
C THR A 111 -1.91 24.04 11.87
N GLU A 112 -0.77 23.90 12.55
CA GLU A 112 0.28 22.94 12.19
C GLU A 112 -0.21 21.49 12.33
N SER A 113 -0.96 21.18 13.39
CA SER A 113 -1.59 19.86 13.57
C SER A 113 -2.50 19.49 12.41
N LEU A 114 -3.36 20.42 11.98
CA LEU A 114 -4.26 20.23 10.85
C LEU A 114 -3.50 20.07 9.52
N GLU A 115 -2.39 20.78 9.33
CA GLU A 115 -1.57 20.65 8.11
C GLU A 115 -0.88 19.28 8.04
N ILE A 116 -0.36 18.77 9.14
CA ILE A 116 0.26 17.43 9.20
C ILE A 116 -0.79 16.35 8.89
N ILE A 117 -1.97 16.43 9.48
CA ILE A 117 -3.07 15.48 9.25
C ILE A 117 -3.53 15.53 7.79
N LYS A 118 -3.75 16.73 7.23
CA LYS A 118 -4.11 16.91 5.82
C LYS A 118 -3.05 16.37 4.87
N SER A 119 -1.77 16.53 5.21
CA SER A 119 -0.65 15.98 4.45
C SER A 119 -0.71 14.45 4.38
N ARG A 120 -0.97 13.78 5.50
CA ARG A 120 -1.10 12.32 5.55
C ARG A 120 -2.29 11.78 4.76
N ILE A 121 -3.45 12.41 4.91
CA ILE A 121 -4.65 12.07 4.13
C ILE A 121 -4.38 12.28 2.64
N GLY A 122 -3.75 13.41 2.30
CA GLY A 122 -3.40 13.75 0.92
C GLY A 122 -2.46 12.74 0.28
N GLN A 123 -1.45 12.24 1.01
CA GLN A 123 -0.54 11.21 0.52
C GLN A 123 -1.28 9.89 0.21
N GLY A 124 -2.27 9.50 1.02
CA GLY A 124 -3.11 8.33 0.76
C GLY A 124 -3.92 8.49 -0.53
N ILE A 125 -4.64 9.59 -0.66
CA ILE A 125 -5.44 9.90 -1.85
C ILE A 125 -4.57 9.99 -3.12
N PHE A 126 -3.41 10.64 -3.04
CA PHE A 126 -2.47 10.74 -4.14
C PHE A 126 -1.98 9.37 -4.60
N ARG A 127 -1.62 8.49 -3.65
CA ARG A 127 -1.19 7.13 -3.93
C ARG A 127 -2.28 6.32 -4.63
N ASP A 128 -3.51 6.38 -4.14
CA ASP A 128 -4.64 5.65 -4.74
C ASP A 128 -4.91 6.10 -6.18
N LYS A 129 -4.82 7.41 -6.45
CA LYS A 129 -4.92 7.96 -7.80
C LYS A 129 -3.82 7.43 -8.73
N LEU A 130 -2.57 7.36 -8.26
CA LEU A 130 -1.46 6.85 -9.07
C LEU A 130 -1.55 5.35 -9.33
N ILE A 131 -1.98 4.56 -8.35
CA ILE A 131 -2.25 3.13 -8.54
C ILE A 131 -3.36 2.93 -9.58
N ALA A 132 -4.44 3.70 -9.51
CA ALA A 132 -5.53 3.66 -10.48
C ALA A 132 -5.09 4.10 -11.90
N LYS A 133 -4.16 5.07 -11.99
CA LYS A 133 -3.66 5.61 -13.27
C LYS A 133 -2.68 4.66 -13.96
N TYR A 134 -1.72 4.11 -13.23
CA TYR A 134 -0.59 3.37 -13.79
C TYR A 134 -0.67 1.85 -13.59
N HIS A 135 -1.35 1.35 -12.58
CA HIS A 135 -1.50 -0.04 -12.17
C HIS A 135 -0.20 -0.76 -11.76
N ASN A 136 0.94 -0.38 -12.36
CA ASN A 136 2.25 -0.97 -12.10
C ASN A 136 3.35 0.10 -12.15
N CYS A 137 4.55 -0.26 -11.71
CA CYS A 137 5.74 0.58 -11.88
C CYS A 137 5.99 0.84 -13.36
N ILE A 138 6.07 2.10 -13.76
CA ILE A 138 6.26 2.52 -15.16
C ILE A 138 7.60 2.08 -15.77
N ILE A 139 8.60 1.73 -14.95
CA ILE A 139 9.91 1.27 -15.41
C ILE A 139 10.02 -0.24 -15.36
N SER A 140 9.73 -0.86 -14.21
CA SER A 140 9.92 -2.30 -14.00
C SER A 140 8.72 -3.17 -14.32
N GLY A 141 7.52 -2.59 -14.46
CA GLY A 141 6.28 -3.35 -14.63
C GLY A 141 5.79 -4.10 -13.37
N ILE A 142 6.46 -3.94 -12.22
CA ILE A 142 6.03 -4.55 -10.96
C ILE A 142 4.65 -4.02 -10.58
N SER A 143 3.70 -4.95 -10.29
CA SER A 143 2.31 -4.64 -9.92
C SER A 143 1.98 -4.89 -8.44
N ASP A 144 2.89 -5.51 -7.66
CA ASP A 144 2.66 -5.70 -6.23
C ASP A 144 2.68 -4.34 -5.51
N SER A 145 1.51 -3.90 -5.06
CA SER A 145 1.34 -2.58 -4.45
C SER A 145 2.23 -2.34 -3.22
N ARG A 146 2.69 -3.39 -2.54
CA ARG A 146 3.61 -3.30 -1.40
C ARG A 146 5.02 -2.82 -1.80
N LEU A 147 5.39 -3.01 -3.06
CA LEU A 147 6.69 -2.62 -3.63
C LEU A 147 6.62 -1.31 -4.43
N LEU A 148 5.43 -0.72 -4.54
CA LEU A 148 5.21 0.52 -5.31
C LEU A 148 5.24 1.74 -4.39
N VAL A 149 5.76 2.82 -4.90
CA VAL A 149 5.79 4.15 -4.28
C VAL A 149 5.09 5.15 -5.19
N ALA A 150 4.27 5.99 -4.59
CA ALA A 150 3.68 7.16 -5.23
C ALA A 150 4.69 8.31 -5.15
N SER A 151 5.53 8.44 -6.16
CA SER A 151 6.63 9.39 -6.24
C SER A 151 6.13 10.74 -6.76
N HIS A 152 6.40 11.84 -6.05
CA HIS A 152 6.11 13.19 -6.55
C HIS A 152 7.21 13.62 -7.52
N VAL A 153 6.81 14.14 -8.68
CA VAL A 153 7.74 14.67 -9.70
C VAL A 153 8.33 16.00 -9.24
N LYS A 154 7.49 16.96 -8.87
CA LYS A 154 7.87 18.16 -8.13
C LYS A 154 7.71 17.85 -6.65
N PRO A 155 8.78 17.94 -5.83
CA PRO A 155 8.74 17.49 -4.44
C PRO A 155 7.61 18.10 -3.62
N TRP A 156 7.06 17.32 -2.70
CA TRP A 156 6.00 17.76 -1.79
C TRP A 156 6.31 19.07 -1.07
N SER A 157 7.56 19.24 -0.62
CA SER A 157 8.01 20.39 0.15
C SER A 157 7.87 21.73 -0.57
N VAL A 158 7.97 21.72 -1.90
CA VAL A 158 7.90 22.90 -2.76
C VAL A 158 6.61 22.97 -3.58
N SER A 159 5.75 21.97 -3.45
CA SER A 159 4.44 21.92 -4.12
C SER A 159 3.38 22.65 -3.31
N ASN A 160 2.48 23.34 -4.00
CA ASN A 160 1.26 23.87 -3.39
C ASN A 160 0.23 22.75 -3.13
N ASN A 161 -0.85 23.05 -2.42
CA ASN A 161 -1.85 22.04 -2.01
C ASN A 161 -2.57 21.37 -3.20
N THR A 162 -2.73 22.04 -4.32
CA THR A 162 -3.31 21.46 -5.53
C THR A 162 -2.32 20.50 -6.18
N GLU A 163 -1.06 20.91 -6.36
CA GLU A 163 0.01 20.09 -6.93
C GLU A 163 0.30 18.84 -6.09
N ARG A 164 0.15 18.93 -4.75
CA ARG A 164 0.34 17.79 -3.83
C ARG A 164 -0.67 16.68 -4.04
N LEU A 165 -1.85 16.98 -4.53
CA LEU A 165 -2.95 16.00 -4.75
C LEU A 165 -3.18 15.70 -6.23
N ASP A 166 -2.41 16.35 -7.11
CA ASP A 166 -2.51 16.17 -8.55
C ASP A 166 -1.76 14.90 -9.00
N SER A 167 -2.48 13.94 -9.56
CA SER A 167 -1.88 12.73 -10.14
C SER A 167 -0.98 13.00 -11.35
N GLU A 168 -1.06 14.20 -11.95
CA GLU A 168 -0.12 14.63 -12.98
C GLU A 168 1.23 15.07 -12.39
N ASN A 169 1.27 15.40 -11.10
CA ASN A 169 2.53 15.60 -10.35
C ASN A 169 3.08 14.29 -9.78
N GLY A 170 2.78 13.16 -10.37
CA GLY A 170 3.21 11.87 -9.79
C GLY A 170 3.49 10.76 -10.79
N LEU A 171 4.40 9.89 -10.37
CA LEU A 171 4.75 8.66 -11.04
C LEU A 171 4.61 7.48 -10.08
N LEU A 172 4.18 6.31 -10.59
CA LEU A 172 4.16 5.08 -9.80
C LEU A 172 5.43 4.29 -10.09
N LEU A 173 6.30 4.21 -9.10
CA LEU A 173 7.61 3.60 -9.22
C LEU A 173 7.78 2.46 -8.20
N SER A 174 8.64 1.47 -8.49
CA SER A 174 9.11 0.60 -7.42
C SER A 174 10.15 1.32 -6.56
N SER A 175 10.32 0.88 -5.31
CA SER A 175 11.16 1.56 -4.31
C SER A 175 12.59 1.89 -4.80
N LEU A 176 13.16 1.04 -5.65
CA LEU A 176 14.47 1.30 -6.23
C LEU A 176 14.45 2.49 -7.19
N TYR A 177 13.51 2.51 -8.13
CA TYR A 177 13.43 3.58 -9.12
C TYR A 177 12.89 4.89 -8.55
N ASP A 178 12.03 4.82 -7.54
CA ASP A 178 11.62 5.96 -6.72
C ASP A 178 12.86 6.63 -6.10
N LYS A 179 13.70 5.83 -5.43
CA LYS A 179 14.94 6.35 -4.83
C LYS A 179 15.90 6.94 -5.85
N MET A 180 16.02 6.34 -7.03
CA MET A 180 16.87 6.88 -8.10
C MET A 180 16.32 8.19 -8.66
N PHE A 181 15.00 8.29 -8.79
CA PHE A 181 14.31 9.50 -9.23
C PHE A 181 14.46 10.64 -8.23
N ASP A 182 14.18 10.39 -6.95
CA ASP A 182 14.34 11.36 -5.87
C ASP A 182 15.77 11.90 -5.73
N LEU A 183 16.76 11.03 -6.00
CA LEU A 183 18.18 11.42 -5.98
C LEU A 183 18.64 12.11 -7.28
N GLY A 184 17.76 12.31 -8.25
CA GLY A 184 18.11 12.91 -9.53
C GLY A 184 19.03 12.05 -10.40
N LEU A 185 19.08 10.73 -10.16
CA LEU A 185 19.88 9.80 -10.94
C LEU A 185 19.21 9.37 -12.24
N ILE A 186 17.89 9.49 -12.29
CA ILE A 186 17.07 9.27 -13.49
C ILE A 186 16.02 10.37 -13.60
N THR A 187 15.60 10.66 -14.81
CA THR A 187 14.46 11.52 -15.12
C THR A 187 13.79 11.08 -16.42
N PHE A 188 12.79 11.81 -16.89
CA PHE A 188 12.14 11.54 -18.18
C PHE A 188 12.16 12.79 -19.06
N GLU A 189 12.45 12.59 -20.34
CA GLU A 189 12.32 13.61 -21.36
C GLU A 189 10.84 13.93 -21.69
N ASN A 190 10.60 15.01 -22.40
CA ASN A 190 9.27 15.33 -22.95
C ASN A 190 8.74 14.29 -23.96
N SER A 191 9.62 13.46 -24.48
CA SER A 191 9.29 12.30 -25.32
C SER A 191 8.77 11.09 -24.52
N GLY A 192 8.88 11.11 -23.17
CA GLY A 192 8.59 9.97 -22.28
C GLY A 192 9.74 8.95 -22.20
N LYS A 193 10.87 9.23 -22.82
CA LYS A 193 12.08 8.41 -22.69
C LYS A 193 12.79 8.72 -21.38
N ILE A 194 13.41 7.67 -20.82
CA ILE A 194 14.24 7.83 -19.63
C ILE A 194 15.58 8.50 -19.99
N GLU A 195 16.00 9.41 -19.12
CA GLU A 195 17.33 10.01 -19.11
C GLU A 195 18.06 9.57 -17.82
N ILE A 196 19.31 9.15 -17.95
CA ILE A 196 20.10 8.61 -16.85
C ILE A 196 21.30 9.52 -16.61
N SER A 197 21.46 9.96 -15.36
CA SER A 197 22.58 10.82 -14.95
C SER A 197 23.92 10.20 -15.31
N SER A 198 24.86 11.05 -15.76
CA SER A 198 26.26 10.66 -16.02
C SER A 198 26.97 10.13 -14.78
N SER A 199 26.50 10.49 -13.58
CA SER A 199 27.03 10.02 -12.29
C SER A 199 26.77 8.54 -12.02
N VAL A 200 25.77 7.92 -12.69
CA VAL A 200 25.47 6.48 -12.55
C VAL A 200 26.48 5.67 -13.38
N LYS A 201 27.25 4.80 -12.71
CA LYS A 201 28.26 3.96 -13.36
C LYS A 201 27.63 3.04 -14.42
N LYS A 202 28.30 2.87 -15.55
CA LYS A 202 27.79 2.05 -16.68
C LYS A 202 27.48 0.60 -16.30
N GLU A 203 28.27 0.02 -15.41
CA GLU A 203 28.09 -1.34 -14.89
C GLU A 203 26.81 -1.46 -14.07
N ASP A 204 26.47 -0.42 -13.29
CA ASP A 204 25.28 -0.40 -12.45
C ASP A 204 24.02 -0.14 -13.27
N ARG A 205 24.10 0.68 -14.34
CA ARG A 205 22.96 0.87 -15.26
C ARG A 205 22.44 -0.46 -15.81
N LYS A 206 23.35 -1.39 -16.17
CA LYS A 206 22.98 -2.73 -16.65
C LYS A 206 22.29 -3.57 -15.57
N LYS A 207 22.77 -3.53 -14.32
CA LYS A 207 22.16 -4.25 -13.19
C LYS A 207 20.75 -3.74 -12.87
N PHE A 208 20.50 -2.46 -13.07
CA PHE A 208 19.21 -1.84 -12.90
C PHE A 208 18.31 -1.96 -14.13
N SER A 209 18.73 -2.69 -15.18
CA SER A 209 17.99 -2.80 -16.45
C SER A 209 17.66 -1.43 -17.07
N LEU A 210 18.53 -0.43 -16.82
CA LEU A 210 18.38 0.91 -17.35
C LEU A 210 19.20 1.08 -18.64
N LEU A 211 18.52 1.32 -19.73
CA LEU A 211 19.11 1.69 -21.00
C LEU A 211 18.71 3.12 -21.34
N GLU A 212 19.67 3.94 -21.68
CA GLU A 212 19.42 5.33 -22.11
C GLU A 212 18.43 5.38 -23.26
N ASN A 213 17.60 6.41 -23.27
CA ASN A 213 16.59 6.64 -24.30
C ASN A 213 15.52 5.54 -24.40
N THR A 214 15.37 4.64 -23.41
CA THR A 214 14.30 3.65 -23.40
C THR A 214 12.96 4.33 -23.13
N TYR A 215 11.94 3.97 -23.90
CA TYR A 215 10.56 4.41 -23.71
C TYR A 215 9.77 3.33 -22.98
N PHE A 216 9.22 3.65 -21.82
CA PHE A 216 8.44 2.74 -20.99
C PHE A 216 6.91 2.95 -21.11
N GLY A 217 6.45 3.59 -22.17
CA GLY A 217 5.02 3.84 -22.37
C GLY A 217 4.46 5.04 -21.58
N LEU A 218 5.32 5.85 -20.94
CA LEU A 218 4.88 7.01 -20.22
C LEU A 218 4.35 8.10 -21.16
N LYS A 219 3.04 8.40 -21.05
CA LYS A 219 2.41 9.50 -21.80
C LYS A 219 2.65 10.81 -21.05
N ILE A 220 3.30 11.76 -21.73
CA ILE A 220 3.57 13.06 -21.17
C ILE A 220 2.40 14.01 -21.49
N THR A 221 1.62 14.35 -20.48
CA THR A 221 0.59 15.39 -20.54
C THR A 221 1.23 16.77 -20.38
N ALA A 222 0.49 17.84 -20.67
CA ALA A 222 1.00 19.20 -20.48
C ALA A 222 1.37 19.48 -19.01
N SER A 223 0.54 19.04 -18.07
CA SER A 223 0.79 19.21 -16.63
C SER A 223 1.98 18.39 -16.15
N LEU A 224 2.07 17.09 -16.52
CA LEU A 224 3.23 16.26 -16.17
C LEU A 224 4.53 16.83 -16.75
N LYS A 225 4.49 17.39 -17.96
CA LYS A 225 5.64 18.04 -18.58
C LYS A 225 6.20 19.18 -17.73
N GLU A 226 5.35 20.05 -17.21
CA GLU A 226 5.74 21.18 -16.34
C GLU A 226 6.43 20.67 -15.08
N HIS A 227 5.91 19.64 -14.43
CA HIS A 227 6.52 19.02 -13.25
C HIS A 227 7.85 18.33 -13.59
N LEU A 228 7.95 17.66 -14.74
CA LEU A 228 9.19 17.05 -15.21
C LEU A 228 10.25 18.09 -15.60
N GLU A 229 9.87 19.23 -16.13
CA GLU A 229 10.79 20.35 -16.35
C GLU A 229 11.40 20.83 -15.04
N TYR A 230 10.58 21.02 -14.00
CA TYR A 230 11.10 21.31 -12.65
C TYR A 230 12.09 20.25 -12.18
N HIS A 231 11.75 18.96 -12.32
CA HIS A 231 12.61 17.87 -11.90
C HIS A 231 13.97 17.86 -12.65
N ARG A 232 13.95 18.07 -13.97
CA ARG A 232 15.16 18.13 -14.80
C ARG A 232 16.05 19.33 -14.48
N ASP A 233 15.45 20.46 -14.13
CA ASP A 233 16.21 21.71 -13.92
C ASP A 233 16.76 21.83 -12.50
N ILE A 234 16.08 21.26 -11.52
CA ILE A 234 16.37 21.47 -10.10
C ILE A 234 16.92 20.21 -9.40
N ILE A 235 16.46 19.03 -9.80
CA ILE A 235 16.76 17.77 -9.07
C ILE A 235 17.72 16.89 -9.86
N PHE A 236 17.51 16.75 -11.15
CA PHE A 236 18.29 15.83 -11.99
C PHE A 236 19.77 16.24 -12.05
N ILE A 237 20.66 15.27 -11.80
CA ILE A 237 22.11 15.43 -11.87
C ILE A 237 22.57 15.12 -13.31
N LYS A 238 23.00 16.14 -14.02
CA LYS A 238 23.48 16.04 -15.41
C LYS A 238 24.83 15.33 -15.53
#